data_619f61fc773096f1c6305cf5df04ea4b
#
_entry.id   619f61fc773096f1c6305cf5df04ea4b
#
_cell.length_a   1.000
_cell.length_b   1.000
_cell.length_c   1.000
_cell.angle_alpha   90.00
_cell.angle_beta   90.00
_cell.angle_gamma   90.00
#
_symmetry.space_group_name_H-M   'P 1'
#
loop_
_entity.id
_entity.type
_entity.pdbx_description
1 polymer ?
#
loop_
_entity_poly.entity_id
_entity_poly.type
_entity_poly.pdbx_seq_one_letter_code
_entity_poly.pdbx_strand_id
1 'polypeptide(L)'
;MKLSKGKKLIILGIVLVVLDQIIKVLVKTNMDLGETINVIGDWFKLHFVLNKGMAFGMAFGGYWGKVLLSAFRIVLFSALCWWIDKLAKKPETPVGVLVGLTMITAGAMGNIIDCFFYGLIWPETVMPGAPFAFMFGQVVDMFYFPLFDYKL
;
A
#
# COMPACT_ATOMS: atom_id res chain seq x y z
N MET A 1 3.05 -14.70 -29.64
CA MET A 1 3.02 -15.61 -28.46
C MET A 1 2.03 -15.06 -27.43
N LYS A 2 0.92 -15.77 -27.16
CA LYS A 2 -0.08 -15.30 -26.18
C LYS A 2 0.46 -15.52 -24.76
N LEU A 3 0.50 -14.45 -23.95
CA LEU A 3 0.89 -14.53 -22.55
C LEU A 3 -0.11 -15.38 -21.75
N SER A 4 0.40 -16.24 -20.85
CA SER A 4 -0.45 -17.00 -19.93
C SER A 4 -1.20 -16.05 -18.96
N LYS A 5 -2.34 -16.54 -18.41
CA LYS A 5 -3.15 -15.78 -17.44
C LYS A 5 -2.29 -15.30 -16.27
N GLY A 6 -1.45 -16.15 -15.68
CA GLY A 6 -0.55 -15.79 -14.60
C GLY A 6 0.46 -14.69 -14.98
N LYS A 7 1.08 -14.77 -16.16
CA LYS A 7 2.01 -13.72 -16.61
C LYS A 7 1.33 -12.36 -16.77
N LYS A 8 0.08 -12.33 -17.26
CA LYS A 8 -0.69 -11.07 -17.36
C LYS A 8 -0.96 -10.47 -15.99
N LEU A 9 -1.27 -11.29 -14.98
CA LEU A 9 -1.50 -10.83 -13.60
C LEU A 9 -0.22 -10.30 -12.96
N ILE A 10 0.93 -10.94 -13.19
CA ILE A 10 2.23 -10.43 -12.72
C ILE A 10 2.52 -9.05 -13.32
N ILE A 11 2.35 -8.89 -14.63
CA ILE A 11 2.54 -7.60 -15.30
C ILE A 11 1.60 -6.55 -14.72
N LEU A 12 0.32 -6.88 -14.54
CA LEU A 12 -0.66 -5.99 -13.92
C LEU A 12 -0.21 -5.58 -12.50
N GLY A 13 0.21 -6.55 -11.68
CA GLY A 13 0.71 -6.29 -10.33
C GLY A 13 1.90 -5.34 -10.30
N ILE A 14 2.89 -5.57 -11.18
CA ILE A 14 4.07 -4.69 -11.30
C ILE A 14 3.65 -3.27 -11.73
N VAL A 15 2.79 -3.14 -12.73
CA VAL A 15 2.31 -1.83 -13.19
C VAL A 15 1.58 -1.09 -12.07
N LEU A 16 0.73 -1.77 -11.31
CA LEU A 16 0.00 -1.18 -10.20
C LEU A 16 0.93 -0.72 -9.07
N VAL A 17 1.95 -1.52 -8.71
CA VAL A 17 2.96 -1.12 -7.72
C VAL A 17 3.75 0.10 -8.20
N VAL A 18 4.15 0.12 -9.47
CA VAL A 18 4.88 1.28 -10.03
C VAL A 18 4.01 2.53 -10.00
N LEU A 19 2.74 2.43 -10.38
CA LEU A 19 1.80 3.56 -10.33
C LEU A 19 1.57 4.05 -8.90
N ASP A 20 1.38 3.14 -7.94
CA ASP A 20 1.27 3.47 -6.51
C ASP A 20 2.48 4.26 -6.04
N GLN A 21 3.69 3.78 -6.33
CA GLN A 21 4.92 4.46 -5.93
C GLN A 21 5.11 5.82 -6.61
N ILE A 22 4.76 5.95 -7.89
CA ILE A 22 4.80 7.25 -8.59
C ILE A 22 3.87 8.25 -7.90
N ILE A 23 2.62 7.87 -7.63
CA ILE A 23 1.66 8.75 -6.98
C ILE A 23 2.14 9.13 -5.57
N LYS A 24 2.63 8.17 -4.79
CA LYS A 24 3.17 8.40 -3.44
C LYS A 24 4.35 9.38 -3.44
N VAL A 25 5.29 9.21 -4.37
CA VAL A 25 6.42 10.13 -4.51
C VAL A 25 5.94 11.53 -4.90
N LEU A 26 5.00 11.64 -5.84
CA LEU A 26 4.43 12.93 -6.24
C LEU A 26 3.72 13.61 -5.07
N VAL A 27 2.90 12.88 -4.31
CA VAL A 27 2.22 13.40 -3.12
C VAL A 27 3.25 13.86 -2.08
N LYS A 28 4.22 13.00 -1.75
CA LYS A 28 5.25 13.31 -0.75
C LYS A 28 6.11 14.54 -1.10
N THR A 29 6.35 14.78 -2.39
CA THR A 29 7.24 15.86 -2.85
C THR A 29 6.53 17.16 -3.20
N ASN A 30 5.20 17.14 -3.41
CA ASN A 30 4.43 18.30 -3.88
C ASN A 30 3.30 18.72 -2.95
N MET A 31 2.99 17.96 -1.91
CA MET A 31 1.95 18.27 -0.94
C MET A 31 2.53 18.44 0.45
N ASP A 32 1.97 19.37 1.21
CA ASP A 32 2.26 19.51 2.64
C ASP A 32 1.56 18.43 3.46
N LEU A 33 2.17 18.02 4.57
CA LEU A 33 1.57 17.03 5.46
C LEU A 33 0.23 17.53 6.02
N GLY A 34 -0.82 16.75 5.81
CA GLY A 34 -2.21 17.11 6.15
C GLY A 34 -2.94 17.90 5.08
N GLU A 35 -2.29 18.26 3.99
CA GLU A 35 -2.92 18.94 2.86
C GLU A 35 -3.99 18.05 2.19
N THR A 36 -5.06 18.69 1.72
CA THR A 36 -6.16 18.03 1.02
C THR A 36 -6.45 18.70 -0.30
N ILE A 37 -6.45 17.95 -1.39
CA ILE A 37 -6.78 18.42 -2.74
C ILE A 37 -8.01 17.65 -3.23
N ASN A 38 -9.05 18.37 -3.66
CA ASN A 38 -10.21 17.76 -4.29
C ASN A 38 -9.85 17.31 -5.71
N VAL A 39 -10.04 16.01 -6.01
CA VAL A 39 -9.76 15.42 -7.34
C VAL A 39 -11.04 15.31 -8.15
N ILE A 40 -12.10 14.74 -7.57
CA ILE A 40 -13.42 14.62 -8.22
C ILE A 40 -14.49 15.08 -7.23
N GLY A 41 -14.97 16.31 -7.41
CA GLY A 41 -15.95 16.92 -6.52
C GLY A 41 -15.51 16.82 -5.05
N ASP A 42 -16.48 16.53 -4.17
CA ASP A 42 -16.21 16.39 -2.74
C ASP A 42 -16.08 14.95 -2.27
N TRP A 43 -16.22 13.98 -3.16
CA TRP A 43 -16.27 12.56 -2.79
C TRP A 43 -14.94 11.80 -3.00
N PHE A 44 -14.02 12.30 -3.83
CA PHE A 44 -12.68 11.75 -3.99
C PHE A 44 -11.63 12.85 -3.85
N LYS A 45 -10.77 12.71 -2.87
CA LYS A 45 -9.74 13.69 -2.52
C LYS A 45 -8.38 13.02 -2.37
N LEU A 46 -7.32 13.76 -2.64
CA LEU A 46 -5.99 13.43 -2.15
C LEU A 46 -5.80 14.10 -0.79
N HIS A 47 -5.45 13.31 0.21
CA HIS A 47 -5.14 13.80 1.57
C HIS A 47 -3.84 13.17 2.03
N PHE A 48 -2.78 13.97 2.13
CA PHE A 48 -1.46 13.46 2.48
C PHE A 48 -1.32 13.24 3.97
N VAL A 49 -1.20 11.98 4.37
CA VAL A 49 -0.90 11.59 5.75
C VAL A 49 0.21 10.53 5.80
N LEU A 50 1.01 10.60 6.87
CA LEU A 50 1.99 9.57 7.18
C LEU A 50 1.40 8.57 8.19
N ASN A 51 1.18 7.36 7.74
CA ASN A 51 0.61 6.30 8.54
C ASN A 51 1.73 5.48 9.23
N LYS A 52 1.75 5.54 10.56
CA LYS A 52 2.71 4.78 11.39
C LYS A 52 2.52 3.27 11.35
N GLY A 53 1.54 2.79 10.59
CA GLY A 53 1.20 1.39 10.49
C GLY A 53 -0.05 1.05 11.30
N MET A 54 -0.99 1.97 11.39
CA MET A 54 -2.31 1.75 11.96
C MET A 54 -3.22 1.12 10.90
N ALA A 55 -3.87 0.02 11.24
CA ALA A 55 -5.02 -0.47 10.51
C ALA A 55 -6.26 -0.16 11.35
N PHE A 56 -7.26 0.50 10.77
CA PHE A 56 -8.52 0.84 11.45
C PHE A 56 -8.37 1.62 12.76
N GLY A 57 -7.37 2.49 12.89
CA GLY A 57 -7.17 3.31 14.10
C GLY A 57 -6.57 2.58 15.30
N MET A 58 -6.23 1.31 15.18
CA MET A 58 -5.59 0.54 16.26
C MET A 58 -4.07 0.68 16.19
N ALA A 59 -3.51 1.50 17.08
CA ALA A 59 -2.08 1.57 17.33
C ALA A 59 -1.65 0.36 18.17
N PHE A 60 -1.12 -0.67 17.53
CA PHE A 60 -0.41 -1.72 18.29
C PHE A 60 0.95 -1.16 18.73
N GLY A 61 1.09 -1.02 20.03
CA GLY A 61 2.27 -0.73 20.83
C GLY A 61 3.59 -0.40 20.12
N GLY A 62 3.80 0.84 19.74
CA GLY A 62 5.11 1.41 19.40
C GLY A 62 5.94 0.62 18.38
N TYR A 63 7.20 0.48 18.65
CA TYR A 63 8.22 -0.20 17.86
C TYR A 63 7.86 -1.67 17.51
N TRP A 64 7.49 -2.48 18.50
CA TRP A 64 7.15 -3.89 18.28
C TRP A 64 5.88 -4.07 17.46
N GLY A 65 4.90 -3.19 17.62
CA GLY A 65 3.70 -3.19 16.79
C GLY A 65 4.02 -2.95 15.32
N LYS A 66 4.96 -2.05 15.02
CA LYS A 66 5.43 -1.81 13.65
C LYS A 66 6.12 -3.04 13.05
N VAL A 67 7.00 -3.70 13.80
CA VAL A 67 7.68 -4.94 13.36
C VAL A 67 6.66 -6.03 13.07
N LEU A 68 5.73 -6.27 13.99
CA LEU A 68 4.68 -7.28 13.83
C LEU A 68 3.80 -7.01 12.60
N LEU A 69 3.39 -5.75 12.40
CA LEU A 69 2.58 -5.37 11.25
C LEU A 69 3.34 -5.53 9.93
N SER A 70 4.63 -5.20 9.91
CA SER A 70 5.47 -5.40 8.73
C SER A 70 5.64 -6.88 8.40
N ALA A 71 5.88 -7.71 9.41
CA ALA A 71 5.93 -9.17 9.25
C ALA A 71 4.60 -9.72 8.74
N PHE A 72 3.47 -9.28 9.31
CA PHE A 72 2.13 -9.67 8.85
C PHE A 72 1.90 -9.31 7.38
N ARG A 73 2.29 -8.10 6.95
CA ARG A 73 2.17 -7.68 5.54
C ARG A 73 2.96 -8.58 4.59
N ILE A 74 4.18 -8.98 4.97
CA ILE A 74 5.01 -9.88 4.16
C ILE A 74 4.36 -11.27 4.05
N VAL A 75 3.87 -11.81 5.16
CA VAL A 75 3.18 -13.11 5.17
C VAL A 75 1.91 -13.04 4.32
N LEU A 76 1.10 -12.00 4.49
CA LEU A 76 -0.12 -11.79 3.71
C LEU A 76 0.17 -11.66 2.20
N PHE A 77 1.18 -10.85 1.84
CA PHE A 77 1.61 -10.71 0.45
C PHE A 77 2.00 -12.06 -0.17
N SER A 78 2.82 -12.83 0.54
CA SER A 78 3.26 -14.16 0.08
C SER A 78 2.10 -15.14 -0.07
N ALA A 79 1.18 -15.15 0.89
CA ALA A 79 -0.01 -15.99 0.85
C ALA A 79 -0.95 -15.61 -0.31
N LEU A 80 -1.13 -14.31 -0.57
CA LEU A 80 -1.92 -13.82 -1.70
C LEU A 80 -1.29 -14.20 -3.04
N CYS A 81 0.02 -14.05 -3.20
CA CYS A 81 0.73 -14.45 -4.41
C CYS A 81 0.54 -15.95 -4.69
N TRP A 82 0.71 -16.78 -3.66
CA TRP A 82 0.50 -18.23 -3.77
C TRP A 82 -0.96 -18.56 -4.14
N TRP A 83 -1.91 -17.89 -3.52
CA TRP A 83 -3.34 -18.12 -3.78
C TRP A 83 -3.74 -17.69 -5.19
N ILE A 84 -3.28 -16.52 -5.64
CA ILE A 84 -3.49 -16.04 -7.02
C ILE A 84 -2.92 -17.03 -8.04
N ASP A 85 -1.70 -17.55 -7.83
CA ASP A 85 -1.10 -18.55 -8.72
C ASP A 85 -1.97 -19.81 -8.82
N LYS A 86 -2.47 -20.31 -7.69
CA LYS A 86 -3.38 -21.45 -7.67
C LYS A 86 -4.70 -21.19 -8.40
N LEU A 87 -5.32 -20.04 -8.15
CA LEU A 87 -6.58 -19.66 -8.78
C LEU A 87 -6.41 -19.40 -10.29
N ALA A 88 -5.29 -18.81 -10.72
CA ALA A 88 -5.02 -18.52 -12.12
C ALA A 88 -4.88 -19.79 -12.99
N LYS A 89 -4.53 -20.92 -12.37
CA LYS A 89 -4.44 -22.24 -13.03
C LYS A 89 -5.80 -22.90 -13.24
N LYS A 90 -6.84 -22.44 -12.54
CA LYS A 90 -8.21 -22.96 -12.68
C LYS A 90 -8.93 -22.20 -13.79
N PRO A 91 -9.44 -22.91 -14.83
CA PRO A 91 -10.14 -22.26 -15.95
C PRO A 91 -11.40 -21.50 -15.52
N GLU A 92 -12.12 -22.04 -14.53
CA GLU A 92 -13.39 -21.54 -14.02
C GLU A 92 -13.25 -20.27 -13.17
N THR A 93 -12.02 -19.89 -12.74
CA THR A 93 -11.85 -18.71 -11.90
C THR A 93 -12.17 -17.43 -12.68
N PRO A 94 -13.16 -16.62 -12.22
CA PRO A 94 -13.49 -15.37 -12.87
C PRO A 94 -12.31 -14.41 -12.91
N VAL A 95 -12.10 -13.74 -14.03
CA VAL A 95 -11.01 -12.78 -14.23
C VAL A 95 -11.10 -11.62 -13.23
N GLY A 96 -12.32 -11.17 -12.91
CA GLY A 96 -12.53 -10.08 -11.92
C GLY A 96 -11.98 -10.42 -10.53
N VAL A 97 -12.12 -11.67 -10.09
CA VAL A 97 -11.57 -12.13 -8.80
C VAL A 97 -10.04 -12.06 -8.84
N LEU A 98 -9.42 -12.54 -9.92
CA LEU A 98 -7.96 -12.51 -10.07
C LEU A 98 -7.42 -11.07 -10.11
N VAL A 99 -8.09 -10.19 -10.84
CA VAL A 99 -7.74 -8.76 -10.92
C VAL A 99 -7.87 -8.10 -9.53
N GLY A 100 -9.00 -8.31 -8.83
CA GLY A 100 -9.21 -7.76 -7.49
C GLY A 100 -8.15 -8.21 -6.48
N LEU A 101 -7.83 -9.51 -6.46
CA LEU A 101 -6.77 -10.04 -5.60
C LEU A 101 -5.39 -9.47 -5.98
N THR A 102 -5.11 -9.29 -7.27
CA THR A 102 -3.86 -8.66 -7.74
C THR A 102 -3.77 -7.21 -7.29
N MET A 103 -4.87 -6.45 -7.32
CA MET A 103 -4.91 -5.07 -6.83
C MET A 103 -4.62 -4.99 -5.32
N ILE A 104 -5.23 -5.86 -4.52
CA ILE A 104 -4.98 -5.95 -3.08
C ILE A 104 -3.51 -6.30 -2.80
N THR A 105 -2.97 -7.25 -3.54
CA THR A 105 -1.57 -7.70 -3.42
C THR A 105 -0.60 -6.58 -3.80
N ALA A 106 -0.88 -5.82 -4.86
CA ALA A 106 -0.08 -4.68 -5.28
C ALA A 106 -0.09 -3.56 -4.23
N GLY A 107 -1.25 -3.25 -3.64
CA GLY A 107 -1.35 -2.28 -2.53
C GLY A 107 -0.56 -2.72 -1.30
N ALA A 108 -0.62 -4.00 -0.93
CA ALA A 108 0.20 -4.55 0.16
C ALA A 108 1.70 -4.39 -0.12
N MET A 109 2.15 -4.66 -1.36
CA MET A 109 3.54 -4.48 -1.78
C MET A 109 3.97 -3.02 -1.74
N GLY A 110 3.14 -2.09 -2.20
CA GLY A 110 3.41 -0.66 -2.12
C GLY A 110 3.69 -0.23 -0.68
N ASN A 111 2.85 -0.63 0.26
CA ASN A 111 3.04 -0.31 1.67
C ASN A 111 4.28 -0.99 2.30
N ILE A 112 4.66 -2.18 1.82
CA ILE A 112 5.93 -2.82 2.23
C ILE A 112 7.11 -1.98 1.76
N ILE A 113 7.10 -1.50 0.51
CA ILE A 113 8.15 -0.64 -0.04
C ILE A 113 8.31 0.63 0.78
N ASP A 114 7.21 1.32 1.11
CA ASP A 114 7.23 2.51 1.95
C ASP A 114 7.89 2.22 3.31
N CYS A 115 7.44 1.17 3.99
CA CYS A 115 7.97 0.80 5.30
C CYS A 115 9.46 0.52 5.26
N PHE A 116 9.95 -0.18 4.25
CA PHE A 116 11.34 -0.62 4.19
C PHE A 116 12.29 0.48 3.72
N PHE A 117 11.86 1.31 2.76
CA PHE A 117 12.79 2.19 2.05
C PHE A 117 12.54 3.69 2.26
N TYR A 118 11.32 4.13 2.56
CA TYR A 118 11.04 5.56 2.65
C TYR A 118 11.81 6.24 3.80
N GLY A 119 12.00 5.57 4.92
CA GLY A 119 12.83 6.10 6.00
C GLY A 119 14.30 6.31 5.61
N LEU A 120 14.81 5.55 4.63
CA LEU A 120 16.16 5.73 4.10
C LEU A 120 16.26 6.91 3.13
N ILE A 121 15.18 7.14 2.36
CA ILE A 121 15.12 8.21 1.35
C ILE A 121 14.72 9.54 1.99
N TRP A 122 13.74 9.51 2.89
CA TRP A 122 13.16 10.65 3.59
C TRP A 122 13.19 10.41 5.10
N PRO A 123 14.28 10.85 5.79
CA PRO A 123 14.44 10.62 7.23
C PRO A 123 13.27 11.11 8.09
N GLU A 124 12.56 12.13 7.65
CA GLU A 124 11.37 12.66 8.32
C GLU A 124 10.17 11.70 8.31
N THR A 125 10.19 10.68 7.46
CA THR A 125 9.16 9.62 7.43
C THR A 125 9.44 8.50 8.43
N VAL A 126 10.61 8.49 9.07
CA VAL A 126 10.94 7.46 10.07
C VAL A 126 10.01 7.60 11.27
N MET A 127 9.49 6.49 11.74
CA MET A 127 8.65 6.46 12.94
C MET A 127 9.41 7.01 14.15
N PRO A 128 8.85 7.95 14.92
CA PRO A 128 9.49 8.48 16.12
C PRO A 128 9.88 7.36 17.10
N GLY A 129 11.11 7.43 17.61
CA GLY A 129 11.65 6.44 18.55
C GLY A 129 12.14 5.14 17.89
N ALA A 130 12.16 5.04 16.56
CA ALA A 130 12.73 3.91 15.87
C ALA A 130 14.27 3.85 16.01
N PRO A 131 14.85 2.65 16.15
CA PRO A 131 16.30 2.51 16.33
C PRO A 131 17.11 2.76 15.07
N PHE A 132 16.50 2.64 13.89
CA PHE A 132 17.12 2.85 12.57
C PHE A 132 16.04 3.15 11.52
N ALA A 133 16.45 3.61 10.34
CA ALA A 133 15.54 4.06 9.27
C ALA A 133 14.94 2.90 8.47
N PHE A 134 15.72 1.85 8.19
CA PHE A 134 15.26 0.70 7.43
C PHE A 134 14.10 -0.01 8.14
N MET A 135 13.03 -0.36 7.42
CA MET A 135 11.84 -1.02 7.93
C MET A 135 10.93 -0.14 8.84
N PHE A 136 11.36 1.05 9.26
CA PHE A 136 10.61 1.96 10.14
C PHE A 136 10.07 3.21 9.43
N GLY A 137 10.09 3.22 8.08
CA GLY A 137 9.40 4.23 7.30
C GLY A 137 7.90 4.20 7.54
N GLN A 138 7.26 5.36 7.59
CA GLN A 138 5.81 5.47 7.62
C GLN A 138 5.25 5.32 6.21
N VAL A 139 4.05 4.75 6.09
CA VAL A 139 3.35 4.62 4.81
C VAL A 139 2.79 5.96 4.39
N VAL A 140 2.97 6.32 3.11
CA VAL A 140 2.32 7.48 2.52
C VAL A 140 0.90 7.10 2.11
N ASP A 141 -0.08 7.56 2.87
CA ASP A 141 -1.49 7.43 2.53
C ASP A 141 -1.99 8.72 1.86
N MET A 142 -2.78 8.58 0.79
CA MET A 142 -3.22 9.72 -0.01
C MET A 142 -4.67 9.67 -0.48
N PHE A 143 -5.28 8.50 -0.60
CA PHE A 143 -6.65 8.38 -1.09
C PHE A 143 -7.66 8.56 0.02
N TYR A 144 -8.50 9.59 -0.11
CA TYR A 144 -9.52 9.91 0.88
C TYR A 144 -10.90 9.98 0.22
N PHE A 145 -11.82 9.18 0.76
CA PHE A 145 -13.22 9.11 0.36
C PHE A 145 -14.10 9.50 1.53
N PRO A 146 -14.56 10.75 1.65
CA PRO A 146 -15.45 11.18 2.73
C PRO A 146 -16.89 10.66 2.51
N LEU A 147 -17.07 9.34 2.44
CA LEU A 147 -18.35 8.69 2.18
C LEU A 147 -19.33 8.78 3.36
N PHE A 148 -18.80 8.94 4.55
CA PHE A 148 -19.54 9.16 5.80
C PHE A 148 -18.74 10.16 6.60
N ASP A 149 -19.33 11.16 7.19
CA ASP A 149 -18.68 12.24 7.98
C ASP A 149 -17.84 11.74 9.19
N TYR A 150 -17.08 10.67 9.00
CA TYR A 150 -16.11 10.20 9.97
C TYR A 150 -14.85 11.07 9.85
N LYS A 151 -14.73 12.05 10.73
CA LYS A 151 -13.43 12.63 11.06
C LYS A 151 -12.61 11.51 11.73
N LEU A 152 -11.66 10.95 10.98
CA LEU A 152 -10.59 10.14 11.55
C LEU A 152 -9.60 11.05 12.29
#